data_f0b114b6056402723093c50bbe7f68a7
#
_entry.id   f0b114b6056402723093c50bbe7f68a7
#
_cell.length_a   1.000
_cell.length_b   1.000
_cell.length_c   1.000
_cell.angle_alpha   90.00
_cell.angle_beta   90.00
_cell.angle_gamma   90.00
#
_symmetry.space_group_name_H-M   'P 1'
#
loop_
_entity.id
_entity.type
_entity.pdbx_description
1 polymer ?
#
loop_
_entity_poly.entity_id
_entity_poly.type
_entity_poly.pdbx_seq_one_letter_code
_entity_poly.pdbx_strand_id
1 'polypeptide(L)'
;MSARILVVDDEANIRALIDEILSEEGYDVTTAADARHARAARKDSEFDLILLDIWMPDTDGISLLKEWNESGAPGTVVMMSGHGTVDTAVEATRLGAFDFIEKPVSLAKLLRTVEKALTARRSKEPRRTRATQTLTPAGKSQPMRALREQIARVAQHDAHTMLTGEPGSGRELFARYLASQSPQARGALVVVMGSDLTEGDAQRQLLGDGSQPGAFERADGGILFIKELGDVSPAGQRLLLGALEQGTYRPAGQTADRPFNVRVLTSAYPGFERSETVRRELLAHLSVVVIRVPPLREYAEDVPELLRHQVDVLVDEENLPFRRFGVAAQNRLRNYPWPGNVRELKNLVKRLLILGGNEEISLPEVEAQLASGTAEGEPLVKQDLLAMPLREAREHFERAYLQQQLLLCGGKVGQLAKRVGMERTHLYRKLRSLGVDFRQSLTDE
;
A
#
# COMPACT_ATOMS: atom_id res chain seq x y z
N MET A 1 -9.43 26.20 14.55
CA MET A 1 -10.82 26.12 15.05
C MET A 1 -11.12 24.66 15.22
N SER A 2 -11.73 24.24 16.34
CA SER A 2 -12.17 22.87 16.55
C SER A 2 -13.31 22.56 15.55
N ALA A 3 -13.36 21.34 15.05
CA ALA A 3 -14.45 20.95 14.16
C ALA A 3 -15.75 20.76 14.98
N ARG A 4 -16.88 21.19 14.40
CA ARG A 4 -18.19 21.16 15.04
C ARG A 4 -18.94 19.91 14.60
N ILE A 5 -19.33 19.08 15.58
CA ILE A 5 -19.98 17.79 15.34
C ILE A 5 -21.38 17.79 15.97
N LEU A 6 -22.39 17.40 15.20
CA LEU A 6 -23.73 17.14 15.70
C LEU A 6 -23.93 15.64 15.91
N VAL A 7 -24.33 15.24 17.10
CA VAL A 7 -24.66 13.84 17.45
C VAL A 7 -26.16 13.72 17.64
N VAL A 8 -26.82 12.94 16.81
CA VAL A 8 -28.27 12.71 16.83
C VAL A 8 -28.56 11.25 17.14
N ASP A 9 -29.14 10.99 18.30
CA ASP A 9 -29.42 9.63 18.79
C ASP A 9 -30.52 9.74 19.86
N ASP A 10 -31.48 8.83 19.91
CA ASP A 10 -32.55 8.88 20.91
C ASP A 10 -32.12 8.34 22.28
N GLU A 11 -31.06 7.50 22.31
CA GLU A 11 -30.50 6.94 23.55
C GLU A 11 -29.59 7.93 24.28
N ALA A 12 -30.02 8.44 25.44
CA ALA A 12 -29.29 9.43 26.23
C ALA A 12 -27.88 8.95 26.62
N ASN A 13 -27.71 7.66 26.94
CA ASN A 13 -26.43 7.09 27.34
C ASN A 13 -25.42 7.06 26.17
N ILE A 14 -25.89 6.76 24.97
CA ILE A 14 -25.06 6.73 23.76
C ILE A 14 -24.64 8.15 23.41
N ARG A 15 -25.56 9.11 23.44
CA ARG A 15 -25.24 10.54 23.22
C ARG A 15 -24.19 11.05 24.18
N ALA A 16 -24.35 10.75 25.50
CA ALA A 16 -23.39 11.18 26.53
C ALA A 16 -22.01 10.57 26.32
N LEU A 17 -21.94 9.29 25.99
CA LEU A 17 -20.69 8.59 25.74
C LEU A 17 -19.95 9.17 24.50
N ILE A 18 -20.68 9.38 23.40
CA ILE A 18 -20.10 9.94 22.17
C ILE A 18 -19.65 11.39 22.39
N ASP A 19 -20.42 12.17 23.12
CA ASP A 19 -20.08 13.55 23.48
C ASP A 19 -18.79 13.60 24.33
N GLU A 20 -18.68 12.79 25.38
CA GLU A 20 -17.49 12.68 26.21
C GLU A 20 -16.24 12.33 25.39
N ILE A 21 -16.33 11.27 24.58
CA ILE A 21 -15.23 10.80 23.73
C ILE A 21 -14.76 11.89 22.76
N LEU A 22 -15.68 12.51 22.03
CA LEU A 22 -15.35 13.51 21.03
C LEU A 22 -14.87 14.82 21.61
N SER A 23 -15.41 15.22 22.77
CA SER A 23 -14.98 16.42 23.51
C SER A 23 -13.58 16.24 24.09
N GLU A 24 -13.20 15.05 24.58
CA GLU A 24 -11.83 14.73 25.01
C GLU A 24 -10.81 14.83 23.86
N GLU A 25 -11.22 14.51 22.64
CA GLU A 25 -10.39 14.65 21.41
C GLU A 25 -10.36 16.10 20.87
N GLY A 26 -11.03 17.04 21.56
CA GLY A 26 -10.99 18.47 21.26
C GLY A 26 -11.97 18.92 20.18
N TYR A 27 -13.01 18.15 19.87
CA TYR A 27 -14.11 18.56 19.01
C TYR A 27 -15.17 19.38 19.77
N ASP A 28 -15.88 20.27 19.06
CA ASP A 28 -17.04 21.02 19.58
C ASP A 28 -18.32 20.23 19.28
N VAL A 29 -18.88 19.58 20.30
CA VAL A 29 -19.98 18.64 20.15
C VAL A 29 -21.32 19.25 20.54
N THR A 30 -22.31 19.10 19.69
CA THR A 30 -23.69 19.42 19.99
C THR A 30 -24.53 18.14 19.90
N THR A 31 -25.39 17.90 20.88
CA THR A 31 -26.25 16.69 20.90
C THR A 31 -27.70 17.01 20.62
N ALA A 32 -28.40 16.10 19.94
CA ALA A 32 -29.84 16.18 19.67
C ALA A 32 -30.49 14.83 19.97
N ALA A 33 -31.64 14.85 20.65
CA ALA A 33 -32.31 13.63 21.08
C ALA A 33 -33.29 13.06 20.03
N ASP A 34 -33.63 13.83 19.00
CA ASP A 34 -34.60 13.48 17.96
C ASP A 34 -34.40 14.35 16.72
N ALA A 35 -35.12 14.02 15.65
CA ALA A 35 -35.06 14.73 14.38
C ALA A 35 -35.51 16.21 14.51
N ARG A 36 -36.40 16.54 15.43
CA ARG A 36 -36.85 17.93 15.66
C ARG A 36 -35.72 18.78 16.24
N HIS A 37 -35.04 18.28 17.26
CA HIS A 37 -33.87 18.96 17.85
C HIS A 37 -32.71 19.06 16.87
N ALA A 38 -32.49 18.02 16.07
CA ALA A 38 -31.47 18.02 15.01
C ALA A 38 -31.73 19.10 13.94
N ARG A 39 -33.01 19.26 13.49
CA ARG A 39 -33.41 20.34 12.57
C ARG A 39 -33.22 21.72 13.18
N ALA A 40 -33.55 21.92 14.48
CA ALA A 40 -33.33 23.16 15.18
C ALA A 40 -31.83 23.51 15.27
N ALA A 41 -30.99 22.57 15.70
CA ALA A 41 -29.55 22.75 15.80
C ALA A 41 -28.93 23.16 14.44
N ARG A 42 -29.37 22.56 13.34
CA ARG A 42 -28.89 22.91 11.99
C ARG A 42 -29.36 24.25 11.46
N LYS A 43 -30.45 24.81 11.97
CA LYS A 43 -30.89 26.19 11.63
C LYS A 43 -29.99 27.21 12.31
N ASP A 44 -29.53 26.91 13.53
CA ASP A 44 -28.80 27.85 14.36
C ASP A 44 -27.28 27.80 14.08
N SER A 45 -26.80 26.68 13.49
CA SER A 45 -25.37 26.44 13.33
C SER A 45 -25.05 25.51 12.16
N GLU A 46 -23.89 25.74 11.53
CA GLU A 46 -23.30 24.80 10.59
C GLU A 46 -22.42 23.78 11.32
N PHE A 47 -22.53 22.51 10.95
CA PHE A 47 -21.73 21.42 11.48
C PHE A 47 -20.78 20.86 10.42
N ASP A 48 -19.57 20.50 10.86
CA ASP A 48 -18.56 19.89 10.00
C ASP A 48 -18.87 18.41 9.75
N LEU A 49 -19.50 17.75 10.74
CA LEU A 49 -19.91 16.36 10.70
C LEU A 49 -21.20 16.17 11.47
N ILE A 50 -22.04 15.26 11.00
CA ILE A 50 -23.26 14.84 11.68
C ILE A 50 -23.19 13.32 11.86
N LEU A 51 -23.25 12.86 13.11
CA LEU A 51 -23.47 11.46 13.46
C LEU A 51 -24.97 11.28 13.68
N LEU A 52 -25.62 10.44 12.88
CA LEU A 52 -27.07 10.33 12.82
C LEU A 52 -27.52 8.88 13.03
N ASP A 53 -28.30 8.65 14.09
CA ASP A 53 -28.92 7.34 14.28
C ASP A 53 -30.00 7.08 13.24
N ILE A 54 -30.10 5.84 12.78
CA ILE A 54 -31.13 5.39 11.85
C ILE A 54 -32.46 5.23 12.56
N TRP A 55 -32.48 4.61 13.72
CA TRP A 55 -33.70 4.26 14.43
C TRP A 55 -34.03 5.27 15.53
N MET A 56 -34.90 6.20 15.21
CA MET A 56 -35.41 7.19 16.16
C MET A 56 -36.96 7.15 16.20
N PRO A 57 -37.60 7.41 17.35
CA PRO A 57 -39.04 7.21 17.53
C PRO A 57 -39.94 8.03 16.59
N ASP A 58 -39.57 9.28 16.27
CA ASP A 58 -40.44 10.23 15.55
C ASP A 58 -40.22 10.25 14.04
N THR A 59 -38.94 10.15 13.60
CA THR A 59 -38.54 10.19 12.20
C THR A 59 -37.28 9.38 12.07
N ASP A 60 -37.27 8.39 11.20
CA ASP A 60 -36.05 7.62 10.97
C ASP A 60 -34.95 8.49 10.34
N GLY A 61 -33.68 8.16 10.68
CA GLY A 61 -32.53 8.93 10.23
C GLY A 61 -32.34 8.94 8.71
N ILE A 62 -32.83 7.90 8.01
CA ILE A 62 -32.77 7.82 6.54
C ILE A 62 -33.67 8.86 5.92
N SER A 63 -34.89 9.03 6.45
CA SER A 63 -35.81 10.08 6.02
C SER A 63 -35.26 11.48 6.28
N LEU A 64 -34.62 11.68 7.42
CA LEU A 64 -33.98 12.95 7.76
C LEU A 64 -32.77 13.25 6.83
N LEU A 65 -31.98 12.26 6.48
CA LEU A 65 -30.92 12.38 5.50
C LEU A 65 -31.40 12.77 4.11
N LYS A 66 -32.53 12.16 3.64
CA LYS A 66 -33.17 12.52 2.37
C LYS A 66 -33.62 13.98 2.36
N GLU A 67 -34.30 14.42 3.42
CA GLU A 67 -34.76 15.81 3.59
C GLU A 67 -33.57 16.80 3.49
N TRP A 68 -32.46 16.46 4.13
CA TRP A 68 -31.29 17.33 4.12
C TRP A 68 -30.59 17.37 2.76
N ASN A 69 -30.57 16.27 2.02
CA ASN A 69 -30.02 16.25 0.66
C ASN A 69 -30.88 17.04 -0.33
N GLU A 70 -32.21 16.97 -0.22
CA GLU A 70 -33.14 17.72 -1.05
C GLU A 70 -33.07 19.23 -0.78
N SER A 71 -32.79 19.63 0.44
CA SER A 71 -32.61 21.04 0.82
C SER A 71 -31.31 21.68 0.34
N GLY A 72 -30.44 20.95 -0.35
CA GLY A 72 -29.24 21.47 -1.05
C GLY A 72 -28.03 21.81 -0.19
N ALA A 73 -28.01 21.47 1.09
CA ALA A 73 -26.88 21.67 1.99
C ALA A 73 -26.59 20.41 2.82
N PRO A 74 -26.14 19.31 2.22
CA PRO A 74 -25.75 18.16 3.02
C PRO A 74 -24.39 18.47 3.68
N GLY A 75 -24.40 18.55 5.03
CA GLY A 75 -23.16 18.34 5.80
C GLY A 75 -22.63 16.93 5.56
N THR A 76 -21.41 16.64 5.95
CA THR A 76 -20.92 15.25 5.97
C THR A 76 -21.73 14.48 7.01
N VAL A 77 -22.51 13.47 6.60
CA VAL A 77 -23.34 12.66 7.50
C VAL A 77 -22.79 11.25 7.58
N VAL A 78 -22.57 10.76 8.80
CA VAL A 78 -22.27 9.38 9.12
C VAL A 78 -23.45 8.77 9.84
N MET A 79 -23.99 7.66 9.32
CA MET A 79 -25.12 6.98 9.92
C MET A 79 -24.66 6.03 11.05
N MET A 80 -25.49 5.89 12.10
CA MET A 80 -25.30 4.93 13.19
C MET A 80 -26.49 3.98 13.25
N SER A 81 -26.28 2.69 13.55
CA SER A 81 -27.38 1.72 13.67
C SER A 81 -27.06 0.59 14.63
N GLY A 82 -28.03 0.20 15.43
CA GLY A 82 -27.98 -0.96 16.34
C GLY A 82 -28.41 -2.29 15.70
N HIS A 83 -29.05 -2.27 14.53
CA HIS A 83 -29.51 -3.46 13.81
C HIS A 83 -29.24 -3.27 12.30
N GLY A 84 -27.96 -3.04 11.95
CA GLY A 84 -27.55 -2.84 10.56
C GLY A 84 -27.58 -4.13 9.76
N THR A 85 -28.58 -4.30 8.90
CA THR A 85 -28.43 -5.24 7.77
C THR A 85 -27.56 -4.57 6.71
N VAL A 86 -26.84 -5.35 5.92
CA VAL A 86 -26.04 -4.87 4.78
C VAL A 86 -26.88 -3.98 3.86
N ASP A 87 -28.16 -4.28 3.73
CA ASP A 87 -29.11 -3.52 2.90
C ASP A 87 -29.32 -2.08 3.40
N THR A 88 -29.38 -1.87 4.71
CA THR A 88 -29.57 -0.53 5.33
C THR A 88 -28.34 0.36 5.13
N ALA A 89 -27.14 -0.20 5.24
CA ALA A 89 -25.88 0.50 5.00
C ALA A 89 -25.74 0.89 3.51
N VAL A 90 -26.12 0.00 2.60
CA VAL A 90 -26.14 0.25 1.15
C VAL A 90 -27.14 1.35 0.80
N GLU A 91 -28.33 1.34 1.41
CA GLU A 91 -29.35 2.38 1.19
C GLU A 91 -28.87 3.74 1.69
N ALA A 92 -28.33 3.83 2.91
CA ALA A 92 -27.80 5.06 3.47
C ALA A 92 -26.70 5.66 2.57
N THR A 93 -25.79 4.83 2.06
CA THR A 93 -24.72 5.27 1.15
C THR A 93 -25.27 5.76 -0.20
N ARG A 94 -26.29 5.11 -0.76
CA ARG A 94 -26.98 5.57 -1.99
C ARG A 94 -27.66 6.91 -1.79
N LEU A 95 -28.13 7.18 -0.58
CA LEU A 95 -28.77 8.43 -0.20
C LEU A 95 -27.79 9.54 0.19
N GLY A 96 -26.48 9.30 0.05
CA GLY A 96 -25.46 10.32 0.24
C GLY A 96 -24.84 10.37 1.63
N ALA A 97 -25.05 9.39 2.49
CA ALA A 97 -24.26 9.24 3.71
C ALA A 97 -22.79 9.04 3.37
N PHE A 98 -21.91 9.64 4.16
CA PHE A 98 -20.47 9.52 3.99
C PHE A 98 -19.96 8.12 4.38
N ASP A 99 -20.45 7.61 5.53
CA ASP A 99 -20.06 6.30 6.07
C ASP A 99 -21.16 5.79 7.03
N PHE A 100 -20.94 4.59 7.56
CA PHE A 100 -21.87 3.91 8.46
C PHE A 100 -21.12 3.31 9.66
N ILE A 101 -21.68 3.46 10.88
CA ILE A 101 -21.16 2.90 12.12
C ILE A 101 -22.21 1.97 12.74
N GLU A 102 -21.83 0.72 13.00
CA GLU A 102 -22.69 -0.24 13.69
C GLU A 102 -22.55 -0.10 15.21
N LYS A 103 -23.65 -0.08 15.93
CA LYS A 103 -23.71 -0.12 17.39
C LYS A 103 -23.60 -1.61 17.87
N PRO A 104 -22.83 -1.94 18.91
CA PRO A 104 -22.17 -1.03 19.86
C PRO A 104 -20.95 -0.33 19.25
N VAL A 105 -20.90 1.00 19.43
CA VAL A 105 -19.88 1.85 18.84
C VAL A 105 -18.53 1.62 19.56
N SER A 106 -17.55 1.03 18.88
CA SER A 106 -16.20 0.97 19.43
C SER A 106 -15.50 2.33 19.32
N LEU A 107 -14.78 2.73 20.37
CA LEU A 107 -14.03 3.98 20.44
C LEU A 107 -13.14 4.20 19.19
N ALA A 108 -12.38 3.18 18.82
CA ALA A 108 -11.46 3.24 17.69
C ALA A 108 -12.18 3.45 16.35
N LYS A 109 -13.35 2.80 16.14
CA LYS A 109 -14.14 2.95 14.92
C LYS A 109 -14.78 4.32 14.83
N LEU A 110 -15.29 4.86 15.95
CA LEU A 110 -15.88 6.19 16.03
C LEU A 110 -14.85 7.26 15.65
N LEU A 111 -13.72 7.34 16.38
CA LEU A 111 -12.70 8.35 16.17
C LEU A 111 -12.16 8.32 14.74
N ARG A 112 -11.90 7.14 14.21
CA ARG A 112 -11.42 6.95 12.86
C ARG A 112 -12.42 7.44 11.80
N THR A 113 -13.71 7.11 11.97
CA THR A 113 -14.74 7.52 11.01
C THR A 113 -14.94 9.03 11.04
N VAL A 114 -14.90 9.63 12.24
CA VAL A 114 -14.96 11.08 12.44
C VAL A 114 -13.77 11.78 11.77
N GLU A 115 -12.55 11.31 11.98
CA GLU A 115 -11.35 11.87 11.35
C GLU A 115 -11.40 11.79 9.82
N LYS A 116 -11.80 10.63 9.28
CA LYS A 116 -12.01 10.45 7.83
C LYS A 116 -13.04 11.43 7.26
N ALA A 117 -14.17 11.58 7.93
CA ALA A 117 -15.27 12.42 7.49
C ALA A 117 -14.86 13.91 7.47
N LEU A 118 -14.18 14.39 8.52
CA LEU A 118 -13.71 15.76 8.63
C LEU A 118 -12.58 16.08 7.64
N THR A 119 -11.70 15.12 7.38
CA THR A 119 -10.61 15.28 6.40
C THR A 119 -11.16 15.37 4.98
N ALA A 120 -12.17 14.58 4.65
CA ALA A 120 -12.84 14.62 3.35
C ALA A 120 -13.53 15.95 3.06
N ARG A 121 -14.05 16.64 4.09
CA ARG A 121 -14.66 17.98 3.96
C ARG A 121 -13.64 19.11 3.76
N ARG A 122 -12.47 19.02 4.39
CA ARG A 122 -11.39 20.03 4.25
C ARG A 122 -10.79 20.09 2.85
N SER A 123 -10.82 18.98 2.13
CA SER A 123 -10.45 18.91 0.72
C SER A 123 -11.63 19.37 -0.15
N LYS A 124 -11.80 20.68 -0.35
CA LYS A 124 -12.75 21.29 -1.33
C LYS A 124 -12.32 21.01 -2.79
N GLU A 125 -11.79 19.86 -3.11
CA GLU A 125 -11.61 19.41 -4.49
C GLU A 125 -12.77 18.52 -4.91
N PRO A 126 -13.26 18.65 -6.18
CA PRO A 126 -14.36 17.85 -6.67
C PRO A 126 -14.01 16.37 -6.50
N ARG A 127 -14.95 15.57 -6.01
CA ARG A 127 -14.87 14.11 -5.82
C ARG A 127 -13.96 13.45 -6.88
N ARG A 128 -12.68 13.40 -6.62
CA ARG A 128 -11.81 12.39 -7.21
C ARG A 128 -12.27 11.09 -6.59
N THR A 129 -12.81 10.22 -7.41
CA THR A 129 -13.34 8.91 -7.05
C THR A 129 -12.44 8.20 -6.05
N ARG A 130 -13.02 7.47 -5.10
CA ARG A 130 -12.38 6.58 -4.09
C ARG A 130 -11.14 5.83 -4.60
N ALA A 131 -11.09 5.56 -5.90
CA ALA A 131 -9.94 4.97 -6.59
C ALA A 131 -8.64 5.82 -6.53
N THR A 132 -8.72 7.15 -6.36
CA THR A 132 -7.53 8.01 -6.43
C THR A 132 -6.86 8.20 -5.07
N GLN A 133 -7.59 8.13 -3.95
CA GLN A 133 -6.99 8.19 -2.61
C GLN A 133 -6.26 6.89 -2.22
N THR A 134 -6.73 5.74 -2.73
CA THR A 134 -6.07 4.43 -2.53
C THR A 134 -4.79 4.26 -3.36
N LEU A 135 -4.54 5.12 -4.34
CA LEU A 135 -3.38 5.01 -5.25
C LEU A 135 -2.11 5.68 -4.74
N THR A 136 -2.20 6.61 -3.77
CA THR A 136 -0.99 7.26 -3.25
C THR A 136 -0.24 6.28 -2.34
N PRO A 137 1.00 5.90 -2.69
CA PRO A 137 1.79 5.01 -1.86
C PRO A 137 2.01 5.59 -0.47
N ALA A 138 1.67 4.82 0.57
CA ALA A 138 1.88 5.21 1.96
C ALA A 138 3.37 5.27 2.31
N GLY A 139 3.71 6.02 3.38
CA GLY A 139 5.07 6.17 3.89
C GLY A 139 5.57 7.61 3.85
N LYS A 140 6.28 8.01 4.90
CA LYS A 140 6.82 9.38 5.11
C LYS A 140 8.35 9.42 5.10
N SER A 141 8.99 8.28 4.96
CA SER A 141 10.44 8.16 4.89
C SER A 141 11.04 8.95 3.72
N GLN A 142 12.31 9.28 3.85
CA GLN A 142 13.03 9.99 2.79
C GLN A 142 13.05 9.19 1.47
N PRO A 143 13.31 7.87 1.43
CA PRO A 143 13.25 7.09 0.20
C PRO A 143 11.88 7.14 -0.48
N MET A 144 10.80 7.06 0.29
CA MET A 144 9.45 7.08 -0.25
C MET A 144 9.03 8.46 -0.76
N ARG A 145 9.46 9.55 -0.12
CA ARG A 145 9.26 10.91 -0.64
C ARG A 145 10.02 11.13 -1.92
N ALA A 146 11.29 10.77 -1.96
CA ALA A 146 12.13 10.89 -3.16
C ALA A 146 11.56 10.10 -4.35
N LEU A 147 11.06 8.87 -4.10
CA LEU A 147 10.43 8.05 -5.12
C LEU A 147 9.14 8.70 -5.66
N ARG A 148 8.27 9.24 -4.79
CA ARG A 148 7.06 9.95 -5.24
C ARG A 148 7.40 11.20 -6.06
N GLU A 149 8.40 11.98 -5.65
CA GLU A 149 8.85 13.15 -6.40
C GLU A 149 9.43 12.76 -7.76
N GLN A 150 10.23 11.68 -7.83
CA GLN A 150 10.74 11.15 -9.08
C GLN A 150 9.59 10.73 -10.01
N ILE A 151 8.61 9.99 -9.49
CA ILE A 151 7.44 9.57 -10.25
C ILE A 151 6.64 10.77 -10.74
N ALA A 152 6.41 11.78 -9.89
CA ALA A 152 5.68 12.98 -10.27
C ALA A 152 6.35 13.74 -11.43
N ARG A 153 7.69 13.83 -11.44
CA ARG A 153 8.45 14.41 -12.56
C ARG A 153 8.33 13.57 -13.83
N VAL A 154 8.55 12.27 -13.75
CA VAL A 154 8.48 11.35 -14.90
C VAL A 154 7.08 11.26 -15.48
N ALA A 155 6.06 11.35 -14.62
CA ALA A 155 4.67 11.30 -15.05
C ALA A 155 4.28 12.40 -16.05
N GLN A 156 4.91 13.59 -15.98
CA GLN A 156 4.61 14.71 -16.86
C GLN A 156 5.14 14.55 -18.29
N HIS A 157 5.98 13.54 -18.52
CA HIS A 157 6.58 13.26 -19.82
C HIS A 157 5.97 11.98 -20.42
N ASP A 158 5.86 11.94 -21.75
CA ASP A 158 5.37 10.76 -22.47
C ASP A 158 6.50 9.76 -22.77
N ALA A 159 7.33 9.47 -21.77
CA ALA A 159 8.43 8.53 -21.90
C ALA A 159 8.02 7.14 -21.41
N HIS A 160 8.36 6.10 -22.17
CA HIS A 160 8.23 4.73 -21.70
C HIS A 160 9.06 4.54 -20.43
N THR A 161 8.50 3.87 -19.44
CA THR A 161 9.11 3.84 -18.11
C THR A 161 9.09 2.40 -17.57
N MET A 162 10.24 1.99 -17.05
CA MET A 162 10.41 0.68 -16.42
C MET A 162 10.53 0.84 -14.91
N LEU A 163 9.71 0.09 -14.18
CA LEU A 163 9.78 0.00 -12.71
C LEU A 163 10.53 -1.27 -12.32
N THR A 164 11.67 -1.12 -11.66
CA THR A 164 12.48 -2.25 -11.18
C THR A 164 12.38 -2.40 -9.68
N GLY A 165 12.41 -3.61 -9.18
CA GLY A 165 12.36 -3.87 -7.74
C GLY A 165 12.13 -5.34 -7.43
N GLU A 166 12.34 -5.70 -6.18
CA GLU A 166 12.15 -7.06 -5.70
C GLU A 166 10.69 -7.52 -5.78
N PRO A 167 10.42 -8.82 -5.80
CA PRO A 167 9.07 -9.35 -5.67
C PRO A 167 8.37 -8.78 -4.43
N GLY A 168 7.12 -8.35 -4.60
CA GLY A 168 6.33 -7.81 -3.48
C GLY A 168 6.66 -6.37 -3.05
N SER A 169 7.62 -5.68 -3.68
CA SER A 169 7.98 -4.29 -3.35
C SER A 169 6.92 -3.24 -3.72
N GLY A 170 5.89 -3.62 -4.49
CA GLY A 170 4.80 -2.72 -4.86
C GLY A 170 4.95 -2.06 -6.23
N ARG A 171 5.77 -2.59 -7.14
CA ARG A 171 5.97 -2.06 -8.52
C ARG A 171 4.67 -1.71 -9.23
N GLU A 172 3.64 -2.54 -9.11
CA GLU A 172 2.32 -2.27 -9.71
C GLU A 172 1.65 -1.04 -9.08
N LEU A 173 1.72 -0.87 -7.75
CA LEU A 173 1.16 0.30 -7.08
C LEU A 173 1.81 1.58 -7.60
N PHE A 174 3.13 1.58 -7.77
CA PHE A 174 3.85 2.73 -8.30
C PHE A 174 3.60 2.97 -9.79
N ALA A 175 3.37 1.92 -10.59
CA ALA A 175 2.93 2.06 -11.98
C ALA A 175 1.55 2.73 -12.07
N ARG A 176 0.60 2.29 -11.26
CA ARG A 176 -0.73 2.90 -11.14
C ARG A 176 -0.66 4.34 -10.63
N TYR A 177 0.20 4.61 -9.66
CA TYR A 177 0.44 5.96 -9.16
C TYR A 177 1.02 6.87 -10.25
N LEU A 178 2.03 6.41 -11.01
CA LEU A 178 2.57 7.13 -12.16
C LEU A 178 1.48 7.42 -13.19
N ALA A 179 0.69 6.42 -13.54
CA ALA A 179 -0.42 6.57 -14.48
C ALA A 179 -1.42 7.65 -14.02
N SER A 180 -1.76 7.64 -12.73
CA SER A 180 -2.71 8.61 -12.15
C SER A 180 -2.21 10.06 -12.14
N GLN A 181 -0.88 10.27 -12.19
CA GLN A 181 -0.24 11.59 -12.23
C GLN A 181 0.08 12.05 -13.65
N SER A 182 -0.12 11.19 -14.66
CA SER A 182 0.25 11.49 -16.06
C SER A 182 -0.86 12.25 -16.80
N PRO A 183 -0.54 12.98 -17.89
CA PRO A 183 -1.55 13.56 -18.80
C PRO A 183 -2.52 12.51 -19.34
N GLN A 184 -2.08 11.27 -19.51
CA GLN A 184 -2.89 10.15 -19.97
C GLN A 184 -3.79 9.55 -18.86
N ALA A 185 -3.85 10.15 -17.66
CA ALA A 185 -4.70 9.67 -16.54
C ALA A 185 -6.20 9.59 -16.88
N ARG A 186 -6.65 10.28 -17.92
CA ARG A 186 -8.02 10.21 -18.44
C ARG A 186 -8.23 9.04 -19.40
N GLY A 187 -7.16 8.50 -19.99
CA GLY A 187 -7.16 7.32 -20.83
C GLY A 187 -7.21 6.02 -20.02
N ALA A 188 -7.37 4.91 -20.73
CA ALA A 188 -7.38 3.60 -20.08
C ALA A 188 -5.99 3.20 -19.58
N LEU A 189 -5.92 2.61 -18.36
CA LEU A 189 -4.76 1.86 -17.90
C LEU A 189 -5.02 0.37 -18.13
N VAL A 190 -4.44 -0.17 -19.19
CA VAL A 190 -4.55 -1.59 -19.52
C VAL A 190 -3.38 -2.33 -18.91
N VAL A 191 -3.66 -3.32 -18.05
CA VAL A 191 -2.64 -4.15 -17.40
C VAL A 191 -2.60 -5.51 -18.07
N VAL A 192 -1.41 -5.96 -18.47
CA VAL A 192 -1.15 -7.27 -19.07
C VAL A 192 -0.03 -7.94 -18.28
N MET A 193 -0.21 -9.23 -17.95
CA MET A 193 0.87 -10.02 -17.36
C MET A 193 1.83 -10.45 -18.47
N GLY A 194 3.14 -10.39 -18.25
CA GLY A 194 4.11 -10.92 -19.21
C GLY A 194 3.90 -12.39 -19.50
N SER A 195 3.53 -13.17 -18.48
CA SER A 195 3.20 -14.59 -18.59
C SER A 195 2.00 -14.91 -19.49
N ASP A 196 1.08 -13.96 -19.71
CA ASP A 196 -0.07 -14.13 -20.59
C ASP A 196 0.31 -13.93 -22.08
N LEU A 197 1.47 -13.32 -22.33
CA LEU A 197 2.03 -13.09 -23.65
C LEU A 197 2.87 -14.27 -24.12
N THR A 198 2.25 -15.46 -24.17
CA THR A 198 2.87 -16.71 -24.62
C THR A 198 3.09 -16.69 -26.14
N GLU A 199 3.85 -17.67 -26.69
CA GLU A 199 4.03 -17.80 -28.15
C GLU A 199 2.71 -17.96 -28.92
N GLY A 200 1.69 -18.58 -28.32
CA GLY A 200 0.39 -18.80 -28.95
C GLY A 200 -0.61 -17.67 -28.72
N ASP A 201 -0.54 -16.99 -27.58
CA ASP A 201 -1.58 -16.04 -27.17
C ASP A 201 -1.18 -14.57 -27.34
N ALA A 202 0.11 -14.26 -27.50
CA ALA A 202 0.60 -12.88 -27.56
C ALA A 202 -0.11 -12.04 -28.63
N GLN A 203 -0.37 -12.63 -29.80
CA GLN A 203 -1.07 -11.94 -30.88
C GLN A 203 -2.51 -11.60 -30.46
N ARG A 204 -3.24 -12.54 -29.92
CA ARG A 204 -4.62 -12.34 -29.44
C ARG A 204 -4.68 -11.31 -28.32
N GLN A 205 -3.76 -11.40 -27.37
CA GLN A 205 -3.72 -10.47 -26.22
C GLN A 205 -3.38 -9.04 -26.64
N LEU A 206 -2.42 -8.84 -27.53
CA LEU A 206 -1.95 -7.50 -27.96
C LEU A 206 -2.78 -6.92 -29.09
N LEU A 207 -3.10 -7.71 -30.11
CA LEU A 207 -3.76 -7.23 -31.34
C LEU A 207 -5.26 -7.58 -31.42
N GLY A 208 -5.76 -8.42 -30.50
CA GLY A 208 -7.15 -8.93 -30.54
C GLY A 208 -7.32 -10.18 -31.40
N ASP A 209 -8.56 -10.59 -31.58
CA ASP A 209 -8.95 -11.78 -32.34
C ASP A 209 -10.00 -11.49 -33.46
N GLY A 210 -10.29 -10.21 -33.68
CA GLY A 210 -11.32 -9.74 -34.61
C GLY A 210 -12.72 -9.64 -34.00
N SER A 211 -12.99 -10.31 -32.88
CA SER A 211 -14.22 -10.19 -32.09
C SER A 211 -14.02 -9.32 -30.85
N GLN A 212 -12.83 -9.36 -30.25
CA GLN A 212 -12.47 -8.54 -29.10
C GLN A 212 -11.21 -7.71 -29.38
N PRO A 213 -11.20 -6.45 -28.91
CA PRO A 213 -10.05 -5.55 -29.10
C PRO A 213 -8.85 -6.04 -28.26
N GLY A 214 -7.66 -5.99 -28.83
CA GLY A 214 -6.41 -6.28 -28.15
C GLY A 214 -5.98 -5.19 -27.17
N ALA A 215 -4.91 -5.46 -26.43
CA ALA A 215 -4.39 -4.51 -25.43
C ALA A 215 -3.97 -3.18 -26.05
N PHE A 216 -3.43 -3.16 -27.26
CA PHE A 216 -3.03 -1.94 -27.96
C PHE A 216 -4.23 -1.03 -28.26
N GLU A 217 -5.33 -1.62 -28.75
CA GLU A 217 -6.55 -0.86 -29.03
C GLU A 217 -7.24 -0.38 -27.73
N ARG A 218 -7.28 -1.22 -26.70
CA ARG A 218 -7.86 -0.84 -25.40
C ARG A 218 -7.07 0.25 -24.70
N ALA A 219 -5.75 0.35 -24.94
CA ALA A 219 -4.86 1.33 -24.33
C ALA A 219 -4.66 2.58 -25.20
N ASP A 220 -5.37 2.72 -26.33
CA ASP A 220 -5.20 3.87 -27.22
C ASP A 220 -5.43 5.21 -26.50
N GLY A 221 -4.50 6.15 -26.67
CA GLY A 221 -4.49 7.42 -25.92
C GLY A 221 -4.25 7.30 -24.42
N GLY A 222 -3.95 6.10 -23.93
CA GLY A 222 -3.75 5.77 -22.52
C GLY A 222 -2.42 5.09 -22.23
N ILE A 223 -2.43 4.17 -21.28
CA ILE A 223 -1.23 3.50 -20.78
C ILE A 223 -1.40 1.98 -20.84
N LEU A 224 -0.40 1.30 -21.41
CA LEU A 224 -0.25 -0.14 -21.34
C LEU A 224 0.81 -0.48 -20.28
N PHE A 225 0.42 -1.20 -19.23
CA PHE A 225 1.34 -1.68 -18.21
C PHE A 225 1.58 -3.19 -18.36
N ILE A 226 2.82 -3.55 -18.73
CA ILE A 226 3.26 -4.94 -18.85
C ILE A 226 3.97 -5.35 -17.57
N LYS A 227 3.39 -6.28 -16.82
CA LYS A 227 3.98 -6.80 -15.59
C LYS A 227 4.96 -7.91 -15.91
N GLU A 228 6.14 -7.85 -15.30
CA GLU A 228 7.22 -8.85 -15.45
C GLU A 228 7.64 -9.03 -16.91
N LEU A 229 8.32 -8.02 -17.45
CA LEU A 229 8.78 -8.01 -18.86
C LEU A 229 9.63 -9.25 -19.22
N GLY A 230 10.35 -9.82 -18.25
CA GLY A 230 11.17 -11.02 -18.45
C GLY A 230 10.36 -12.28 -18.80
N ASP A 231 9.05 -12.29 -18.51
CA ASP A 231 8.17 -13.43 -18.76
C ASP A 231 7.49 -13.35 -20.14
N VAL A 232 7.69 -12.25 -20.88
CA VAL A 232 7.12 -12.07 -22.23
C VAL A 232 7.81 -12.97 -23.23
N SER A 233 7.05 -13.79 -23.95
CA SER A 233 7.60 -14.68 -24.99
C SER A 233 8.28 -13.93 -26.14
N PRO A 234 9.16 -14.57 -26.90
CA PRO A 234 9.76 -13.98 -28.10
C PRO A 234 8.74 -13.45 -29.10
N ALA A 235 7.57 -14.08 -29.23
CA ALA A 235 6.48 -13.60 -30.10
C ALA A 235 5.90 -12.28 -29.57
N GLY A 236 5.59 -12.20 -28.27
CA GLY A 236 5.13 -10.98 -27.63
C GLY A 236 6.13 -9.84 -27.76
N GLN A 237 7.41 -10.11 -27.56
CA GLN A 237 8.49 -9.14 -27.73
C GLN A 237 8.60 -8.61 -29.16
N ARG A 238 8.45 -9.46 -30.18
CA ARG A 238 8.44 -9.03 -31.59
C ARG A 238 7.28 -8.10 -31.91
N LEU A 239 6.08 -8.41 -31.40
CA LEU A 239 4.89 -7.57 -31.61
C LEU A 239 5.03 -6.20 -30.93
N LEU A 240 5.51 -6.17 -29.68
CA LEU A 240 5.79 -4.94 -28.94
C LEU A 240 6.85 -4.08 -29.65
N LEU A 241 7.97 -4.69 -30.03
CA LEU A 241 9.06 -4.00 -30.72
C LEU A 241 8.58 -3.44 -32.05
N GLY A 242 7.86 -4.21 -32.86
CA GLY A 242 7.32 -3.76 -34.13
C GLY A 242 6.39 -2.54 -33.98
N ALA A 243 5.49 -2.55 -32.98
CA ALA A 243 4.61 -1.42 -32.71
C ALA A 243 5.37 -0.16 -32.25
N LEU A 244 6.41 -0.34 -31.41
CA LEU A 244 7.23 0.77 -30.91
C LEU A 244 8.11 1.40 -32.00
N GLU A 245 8.71 0.59 -32.89
CA GLU A 245 9.59 1.05 -33.95
C GLU A 245 8.82 1.70 -35.11
N GLN A 246 7.68 1.10 -35.50
CA GLN A 246 6.90 1.56 -36.63
C GLN A 246 5.92 2.69 -36.25
N GLY A 247 5.62 2.85 -34.96
CA GLY A 247 4.57 3.77 -34.50
C GLY A 247 3.16 3.37 -34.96
N THR A 248 3.00 2.13 -35.47
CA THR A 248 1.73 1.58 -35.95
C THR A 248 1.63 0.08 -35.60
N TYR A 249 0.41 -0.42 -35.58
CA TYR A 249 0.13 -1.85 -35.44
C TYR A 249 -1.10 -2.21 -36.26
N ARG A 250 -1.25 -3.50 -36.58
CA ARG A 250 -2.41 -4.01 -37.31
C ARG A 250 -3.25 -4.90 -36.42
N PRO A 251 -4.49 -4.47 -36.07
CA PRO A 251 -5.42 -5.31 -35.33
C PRO A 251 -5.74 -6.60 -36.09
N ALA A 252 -6.02 -7.68 -35.34
CA ALA A 252 -6.38 -8.96 -35.96
C ALA A 252 -7.65 -8.82 -36.79
N GLY A 253 -7.62 -9.41 -38.00
CA GLY A 253 -8.75 -9.38 -38.96
C GLY A 253 -8.91 -8.05 -39.71
N GLN A 254 -8.05 -7.06 -39.47
CA GLN A 254 -8.06 -5.77 -40.21
C GLN A 254 -6.93 -5.72 -41.26
N THR A 255 -7.19 -4.99 -42.36
CA THR A 255 -6.21 -4.77 -43.43
C THR A 255 -5.45 -3.43 -43.27
N ALA A 256 -6.00 -2.52 -42.51
CA ALA A 256 -5.40 -1.19 -42.28
C ALA A 256 -4.57 -1.16 -41.00
N ASP A 257 -3.42 -0.49 -41.07
CA ASP A 257 -2.61 -0.19 -39.88
C ASP A 257 -3.25 0.95 -39.07
N ARG A 258 -3.11 0.88 -37.76
CA ARG A 258 -3.54 1.91 -36.81
C ARG A 258 -2.32 2.55 -36.14
N PRO A 259 -2.34 3.84 -35.78
CA PRO A 259 -1.27 4.45 -35.04
C PRO A 259 -1.15 3.82 -33.64
N PHE A 260 0.08 3.62 -33.19
CA PHE A 260 0.38 3.14 -31.84
C PHE A 260 0.55 4.36 -30.90
N ASN A 261 -0.57 4.87 -30.38
CA ASN A 261 -0.61 6.02 -29.50
C ASN A 261 -0.75 5.54 -28.03
N VAL A 262 0.23 4.79 -27.54
CA VAL A 262 0.18 4.16 -26.22
C VAL A 262 1.48 4.42 -25.47
N ARG A 263 1.38 4.98 -24.25
CA ARG A 263 2.51 5.04 -23.33
C ARG A 263 2.70 3.67 -22.68
N VAL A 264 3.89 3.08 -22.82
CA VAL A 264 4.17 1.75 -22.23
C VAL A 264 4.90 1.90 -20.91
N LEU A 265 4.35 1.32 -19.86
CA LEU A 265 5.01 1.08 -18.59
C LEU A 265 5.33 -0.41 -18.48
N THR A 266 6.46 -0.74 -17.86
CA THR A 266 6.84 -2.14 -17.62
C THR A 266 7.32 -2.35 -16.19
N SER A 267 7.25 -3.58 -15.71
CA SER A 267 7.99 -3.97 -14.50
C SER A 267 8.97 -5.09 -14.79
N ALA A 268 10.09 -5.07 -14.04
CA ALA A 268 11.11 -6.09 -14.11
C ALA A 268 11.76 -6.32 -12.73
N TYR A 269 12.41 -7.47 -12.56
CA TYR A 269 13.23 -7.75 -11.39
C TYR A 269 14.56 -6.99 -11.46
N PRO A 270 15.25 -6.78 -10.33
CA PRO A 270 16.60 -6.20 -10.33
C PRO A 270 17.56 -7.06 -11.17
N GLY A 271 18.43 -6.41 -11.92
CA GLY A 271 19.40 -7.10 -12.79
C GLY A 271 18.85 -7.51 -14.17
N PHE A 272 17.64 -7.05 -14.53
CA PHE A 272 17.05 -7.32 -15.85
C PHE A 272 17.93 -6.88 -17.02
N GLU A 273 18.81 -5.89 -16.85
CA GLU A 273 19.73 -5.40 -17.88
C GLU A 273 20.72 -6.49 -18.35
N ARG A 274 20.96 -7.49 -17.51
CA ARG A 274 21.82 -8.64 -17.81
C ARG A 274 21.05 -9.85 -18.29
N SER A 275 19.72 -9.75 -18.35
CA SER A 275 18.87 -10.86 -18.78
C SER A 275 19.00 -11.06 -20.30
N GLU A 276 19.27 -12.31 -20.70
CA GLU A 276 19.25 -12.71 -22.10
C GLU A 276 17.84 -13.05 -22.61
N THR A 277 16.84 -13.03 -21.72
CA THR A 277 15.45 -13.37 -22.05
C THR A 277 14.72 -12.26 -22.79
N VAL A 278 15.16 -11.01 -22.65
CA VAL A 278 14.55 -9.84 -23.29
C VAL A 278 15.50 -9.28 -24.36
N ARG A 279 14.94 -9.03 -25.55
CA ARG A 279 15.69 -8.44 -26.67
C ARG A 279 16.24 -7.05 -26.29
N ARG A 280 17.50 -6.79 -26.62
CA ARG A 280 18.18 -5.55 -26.29
C ARG A 280 17.51 -4.31 -26.93
N GLU A 281 17.02 -4.47 -28.16
CA GLU A 281 16.32 -3.42 -28.89
C GLU A 281 15.02 -3.04 -28.15
N LEU A 282 14.24 -4.03 -27.71
CA LEU A 282 13.03 -3.79 -26.94
C LEU A 282 13.33 -3.12 -25.58
N LEU A 283 14.39 -3.55 -24.90
CA LEU A 283 14.85 -2.89 -23.67
C LEU A 283 15.20 -1.42 -23.91
N ALA A 284 15.90 -1.09 -25.02
CA ALA A 284 16.25 0.28 -25.34
C ALA A 284 15.01 1.19 -25.49
N HIS A 285 13.93 0.69 -26.08
CA HIS A 285 12.67 1.43 -26.19
C HIS A 285 11.93 1.55 -24.83
N LEU A 286 11.91 0.50 -24.02
CA LEU A 286 11.10 0.45 -22.80
C LEU A 286 11.79 1.01 -21.56
N SER A 287 13.12 1.12 -21.54
CA SER A 287 13.92 1.61 -20.42
C SER A 287 14.44 3.03 -20.59
N VAL A 288 13.70 3.88 -21.32
CA VAL A 288 14.04 5.31 -21.46
C VAL A 288 14.16 5.97 -20.09
N VAL A 289 13.27 5.62 -19.18
CA VAL A 289 13.37 5.98 -17.77
C VAL A 289 13.24 4.69 -16.94
N VAL A 290 14.20 4.50 -16.04
CA VAL A 290 14.15 3.39 -15.07
C VAL A 290 13.92 3.95 -13.67
N ILE A 291 12.88 3.48 -13.00
CA ILE A 291 12.54 3.84 -11.63
C ILE A 291 12.75 2.62 -10.74
N ARG A 292 13.66 2.74 -9.78
CA ARG A 292 13.88 1.68 -8.79
C ARG A 292 12.90 1.83 -7.64
N VAL A 293 12.09 0.79 -7.42
CA VAL A 293 11.23 0.66 -6.24
C VAL A 293 12.05 0.00 -5.13
N PRO A 294 12.32 0.70 -4.02
CA PRO A 294 13.16 0.16 -2.96
C PRO A 294 12.47 -1.02 -2.24
N PRO A 295 13.22 -2.00 -1.76
CA PRO A 295 12.69 -3.04 -0.89
C PRO A 295 12.33 -2.46 0.49
N LEU A 296 11.38 -3.08 1.19
CA LEU A 296 10.81 -2.57 2.44
C LEU A 296 11.86 -2.34 3.54
N ARG A 297 12.92 -3.13 3.56
CA ARG A 297 14.04 -2.96 4.52
C ARG A 297 14.81 -1.64 4.35
N GLU A 298 14.76 -0.99 3.19
CA GLU A 298 15.40 0.32 2.96
C GLU A 298 14.57 1.51 3.49
N TYR A 299 13.30 1.27 3.81
CA TYR A 299 12.39 2.27 4.42
C TYR A 299 11.59 1.69 5.60
N ALA A 300 12.27 0.88 6.41
CA ALA A 300 11.69 0.18 7.55
C ALA A 300 11.04 1.11 8.60
N GLU A 301 11.39 2.38 8.61
CA GLU A 301 10.75 3.41 9.46
C GLU A 301 9.25 3.61 9.15
N ASP A 302 8.82 3.30 7.91
CA ASP A 302 7.43 3.39 7.49
C ASP A 302 6.60 2.14 7.87
N VAL A 303 7.23 1.05 8.32
CA VAL A 303 6.53 -0.21 8.66
C VAL A 303 5.37 0.01 9.63
N PRO A 304 5.49 0.78 10.74
CA PRO A 304 4.35 1.02 11.64
C PRO A 304 3.16 1.72 10.96
N GLU A 305 3.42 2.63 10.02
CA GLU A 305 2.37 3.31 9.25
C GLU A 305 1.71 2.36 8.23
N LEU A 306 2.53 1.54 7.56
CA LEU A 306 2.04 0.51 6.62
C LEU A 306 1.19 -0.56 7.31
N LEU A 307 1.57 -0.99 8.52
CA LEU A 307 0.79 -1.93 9.33
C LEU A 307 -0.60 -1.36 9.65
N ARG A 308 -0.65 -0.12 10.14
CA ARG A 308 -1.92 0.56 10.44
C ARG A 308 -2.78 0.70 9.20
N HIS A 309 -2.20 1.22 8.12
CA HIS A 309 -2.91 1.37 6.84
C HIS A 309 -3.47 0.04 6.33
N GLN A 310 -2.70 -1.05 6.46
CA GLN A 310 -3.17 -2.37 6.00
C GLN A 310 -4.27 -2.94 6.90
N VAL A 311 -4.21 -2.72 8.23
CA VAL A 311 -5.33 -3.06 9.14
C VAL A 311 -6.58 -2.31 8.69
N ASP A 312 -6.45 -1.01 8.45
CA ASP A 312 -7.56 -0.16 8.02
C ASP A 312 -8.22 -0.65 6.73
N VAL A 313 -7.39 -0.97 5.72
CA VAL A 313 -7.90 -1.51 4.45
C VAL A 313 -8.65 -2.82 4.65
N LEU A 314 -8.10 -3.75 5.44
CA LEU A 314 -8.72 -5.07 5.65
C LEU A 314 -10.02 -4.99 6.48
N VAL A 315 -10.09 -4.08 7.43
CA VAL A 315 -11.31 -3.81 8.20
C VAL A 315 -12.39 -3.19 7.31
N ASP A 316 -12.01 -2.25 6.42
CA ASP A 316 -12.96 -1.55 5.55
C ASP A 316 -13.44 -2.39 4.36
N GLU A 317 -12.55 -3.19 3.75
CA GLU A 317 -12.85 -3.93 2.51
C GLU A 317 -13.31 -5.36 2.77
N GLU A 318 -12.75 -6.03 3.79
CA GLU A 318 -13.02 -7.43 4.08
C GLU A 318 -13.82 -7.64 5.38
N ASN A 319 -14.24 -6.58 6.08
CA ASN A 319 -14.96 -6.63 7.36
C ASN A 319 -14.24 -7.47 8.43
N LEU A 320 -12.90 -7.50 8.42
CA LEU A 320 -12.14 -8.19 9.45
C LEU A 320 -12.18 -7.40 10.77
N PRO A 321 -12.05 -8.07 11.92
CA PRO A 321 -12.06 -7.40 13.21
C PRO A 321 -10.90 -6.41 13.31
N PHE A 322 -11.17 -5.21 13.82
CA PHE A 322 -10.11 -4.23 14.09
C PHE A 322 -9.21 -4.71 15.21
N ARG A 323 -7.90 -4.68 14.98
CA ARG A 323 -6.87 -4.99 15.98
C ARG A 323 -5.70 -4.01 15.84
N ARG A 324 -5.10 -3.62 16.95
CA ARG A 324 -3.93 -2.73 16.95
C ARG A 324 -2.66 -3.49 17.29
N PHE A 325 -1.55 -3.10 16.70
CA PHE A 325 -0.25 -3.66 17.04
C PHE A 325 0.29 -3.03 18.32
N GLY A 326 0.66 -3.83 19.31
CA GLY A 326 1.41 -3.37 20.47
C GLY A 326 2.79 -2.81 20.09
N VAL A 327 3.34 -1.92 20.90
CA VAL A 327 4.62 -1.24 20.62
C VAL A 327 5.77 -2.23 20.40
N ALA A 328 5.84 -3.29 21.21
CA ALA A 328 6.87 -4.32 21.07
C ALA A 328 6.75 -5.09 19.75
N ALA A 329 5.52 -5.39 19.29
CA ALA A 329 5.23 -6.03 18.02
C ALA A 329 5.64 -5.12 16.84
N GLN A 330 5.30 -3.82 16.89
CA GLN A 330 5.70 -2.84 15.88
C GLN A 330 7.22 -2.73 15.76
N ASN A 331 7.94 -2.65 16.89
CA ASN A 331 9.40 -2.57 16.90
C ASN A 331 10.04 -3.84 16.33
N ARG A 332 9.49 -5.02 16.62
CA ARG A 332 9.95 -6.28 16.05
C ARG A 332 9.79 -6.31 14.54
N LEU A 333 8.61 -5.93 14.05
CA LEU A 333 8.30 -5.89 12.62
C LEU A 333 9.08 -4.81 11.86
N ARG A 334 9.37 -3.67 12.50
CA ARG A 334 10.26 -2.64 11.94
C ARG A 334 11.67 -3.16 11.67
N ASN A 335 12.18 -4.07 12.52
CA ASN A 335 13.52 -4.65 12.38
C ASN A 335 13.53 -5.99 11.64
N TYR A 336 12.40 -6.43 11.10
CA TYR A 336 12.31 -7.65 10.30
C TYR A 336 12.80 -7.38 8.85
N PRO A 337 13.53 -8.30 8.21
CA PRO A 337 14.14 -8.06 6.89
C PRO A 337 13.17 -8.04 5.72
N TRP A 338 11.96 -8.53 5.89
CA TRP A 338 10.88 -8.54 4.88
C TRP A 338 11.31 -9.10 3.52
N PRO A 339 11.73 -10.37 3.41
CA PRO A 339 12.15 -10.95 2.13
C PRO A 339 11.07 -10.91 1.05
N GLY A 340 9.80 -11.00 1.43
CA GLY A 340 8.63 -10.82 0.54
C GLY A 340 8.11 -9.39 0.47
N ASN A 341 8.81 -8.42 1.06
CA ASN A 341 8.47 -6.99 1.02
C ASN A 341 7.04 -6.67 1.50
N VAL A 342 6.38 -5.69 0.89
CA VAL A 342 5.02 -5.25 1.26
C VAL A 342 3.99 -6.35 1.08
N ARG A 343 4.20 -7.29 0.14
CA ARG A 343 3.29 -8.43 -0.04
C ARG A 343 3.29 -9.34 1.20
N GLU A 344 4.47 -9.61 1.74
CA GLU A 344 4.62 -10.40 2.97
C GLU A 344 4.00 -9.69 4.17
N LEU A 345 4.23 -8.37 4.30
CA LEU A 345 3.62 -7.54 5.35
C LEU A 345 2.09 -7.62 5.29
N LYS A 346 1.49 -7.44 4.12
CA LYS A 346 0.04 -7.53 3.92
C LYS A 346 -0.53 -8.89 4.31
N ASN A 347 0.16 -9.96 3.92
CA ASN A 347 -0.24 -11.33 4.25
C ASN A 347 -0.11 -11.59 5.75
N LEU A 348 0.94 -11.09 6.41
CA LEU A 348 1.12 -11.21 7.85
C LEU A 348 -0.01 -10.49 8.60
N VAL A 349 -0.32 -9.25 8.24
CA VAL A 349 -1.43 -8.49 8.84
C VAL A 349 -2.74 -9.24 8.68
N LYS A 350 -3.05 -9.71 7.47
CA LYS A 350 -4.27 -10.47 7.22
C LYS A 350 -4.38 -11.72 8.08
N ARG A 351 -3.30 -12.51 8.20
CA ARG A 351 -3.28 -13.70 9.07
C ARG A 351 -3.51 -13.35 10.54
N LEU A 352 -2.84 -12.28 11.04
CA LEU A 352 -3.00 -11.83 12.42
C LEU A 352 -4.42 -11.35 12.73
N LEU A 353 -5.11 -10.72 11.78
CA LEU A 353 -6.51 -10.31 11.95
C LEU A 353 -7.46 -11.51 11.92
N ILE A 354 -7.23 -12.49 11.05
CA ILE A 354 -8.10 -13.68 10.92
C ILE A 354 -7.94 -14.64 12.12
N LEU A 355 -6.70 -14.88 12.56
CA LEU A 355 -6.41 -15.94 13.53
C LEU A 355 -6.41 -15.44 14.99
N GLY A 356 -6.33 -14.14 15.21
CA GLY A 356 -6.26 -13.59 16.56
C GLY A 356 -7.62 -13.24 17.15
N GLY A 357 -7.72 -13.27 18.50
CA GLY A 357 -8.97 -12.99 19.22
C GLY A 357 -8.91 -11.75 20.13
N ASN A 358 -7.72 -11.23 20.42
CA ASN A 358 -7.55 -10.08 21.31
C ASN A 358 -7.50 -8.77 20.52
N GLU A 359 -7.90 -7.67 21.14
CA GLU A 359 -7.85 -6.34 20.50
C GLU A 359 -6.40 -5.89 20.19
N GLU A 360 -5.44 -6.25 21.04
CA GLU A 360 -4.03 -5.95 20.82
C GLU A 360 -3.27 -7.15 20.25
N ILE A 361 -2.53 -6.92 19.16
CA ILE A 361 -1.61 -7.89 18.56
C ILE A 361 -0.28 -7.83 19.33
N SER A 362 0.01 -8.90 20.07
CA SER A 362 1.17 -8.98 20.95
C SER A 362 2.43 -9.44 20.22
N LEU A 363 3.61 -9.21 20.84
CA LEU A 363 4.89 -9.70 20.30
C LEU A 363 4.93 -11.22 20.17
N PRO A 364 4.50 -12.03 21.16
CA PRO A 364 4.49 -13.50 21.01
C PRO A 364 3.63 -13.99 19.84
N GLU A 365 2.50 -13.32 19.59
CA GLU A 365 1.63 -13.64 18.46
C GLU A 365 2.31 -13.37 17.12
N VAL A 366 3.01 -12.24 16.99
CA VAL A 366 3.80 -11.89 15.80
C VAL A 366 4.91 -12.92 15.58
N GLU A 367 5.67 -13.28 16.61
CA GLU A 367 6.75 -14.27 16.50
C GLU A 367 6.24 -15.65 16.06
N ALA A 368 5.09 -16.10 16.60
CA ALA A 368 4.46 -17.34 16.18
C ALA A 368 4.09 -17.33 14.68
N GLN A 369 3.57 -16.19 14.18
CA GLN A 369 3.21 -16.04 12.76
C GLN A 369 4.43 -15.88 11.84
N LEU A 370 5.50 -15.25 12.30
CA LEU A 370 6.75 -15.17 11.54
C LEU A 370 7.43 -16.55 11.46
N ALA A 371 7.43 -17.33 12.53
CA ALA A 371 7.97 -18.68 12.54
C ALA A 371 7.18 -19.64 11.62
N SER A 372 5.85 -19.52 11.55
CA SER A 372 5.01 -20.35 10.68
C SER A 372 5.05 -19.92 9.19
N GLY A 373 5.42 -18.68 8.92
CA GLY A 373 5.54 -18.14 7.54
C GLY A 373 6.85 -18.47 6.86
N THR A 374 7.86 -18.86 7.61
CA THR A 374 9.07 -19.51 7.08
C THR A 374 8.73 -20.97 6.76
N ALA A 375 8.09 -21.19 5.59
CA ALA A 375 8.18 -22.50 4.97
C ALA A 375 9.68 -22.82 4.89
N GLU A 376 10.13 -23.80 5.69
CA GLU A 376 11.50 -24.31 5.70
C GLU A 376 12.55 -23.19 5.49
N GLY A 377 12.50 -22.17 6.35
CA GLY A 377 13.57 -21.16 6.44
C GLY A 377 14.82 -21.91 6.80
N GLU A 378 15.91 -21.63 6.07
CA GLU A 378 17.23 -22.09 6.41
C GLU A 378 17.36 -22.10 7.96
N PRO A 379 17.66 -23.21 8.57
CA PRO A 379 17.85 -23.26 10.01
C PRO A 379 18.85 -22.17 10.39
N LEU A 380 18.64 -21.49 11.52
CA LEU A 380 19.56 -20.45 12.04
C LEU A 380 21.03 -20.86 11.99
N VAL A 381 21.23 -22.15 11.91
CA VAL A 381 22.52 -22.82 11.68
C VAL A 381 22.38 -23.60 10.36
N LYS A 382 23.12 -23.17 9.32
CA LYS A 382 23.17 -23.90 8.05
C LYS A 382 23.53 -25.37 8.30
N GLN A 383 22.89 -26.30 7.60
CA GLN A 383 23.15 -27.74 7.74
C GLN A 383 24.64 -28.08 7.64
N ASP A 384 25.38 -27.35 6.82
CA ASP A 384 26.84 -27.46 6.70
C ASP A 384 27.57 -27.19 8.01
N LEU A 385 27.09 -26.24 8.84
CA LEU A 385 27.66 -25.96 10.15
C LEU A 385 27.38 -27.05 11.18
N LEU A 386 26.23 -27.76 11.04
CA LEU A 386 25.89 -28.91 11.91
C LEU A 386 26.71 -30.15 11.58
N ALA A 387 27.25 -30.24 10.37
CA ALA A 387 28.15 -31.33 9.95
C ALA A 387 29.61 -31.10 10.35
N MET A 388 29.96 -29.90 10.84
CA MET A 388 31.34 -29.54 11.24
C MET A 388 31.56 -29.80 12.73
N PRO A 389 32.83 -30.06 13.15
CA PRO A 389 33.20 -30.01 14.54
C PRO A 389 32.85 -28.63 15.17
N LEU A 390 32.45 -28.64 16.43
CA LEU A 390 31.94 -27.42 17.12
C LEU A 390 32.91 -26.23 17.02
N ARG A 391 34.20 -26.48 17.06
CA ARG A 391 35.24 -25.42 16.93
C ARG A 391 35.16 -24.74 15.58
N GLU A 392 35.09 -25.50 14.50
CA GLU A 392 35.02 -24.99 13.13
C GLU A 392 33.69 -24.28 12.86
N ALA A 393 32.58 -24.87 13.29
CA ALA A 393 31.27 -24.26 13.20
C ALA A 393 31.20 -22.90 13.91
N ARG A 394 31.83 -22.81 15.11
CA ARG A 394 31.94 -21.56 15.86
C ARG A 394 32.78 -20.50 15.12
N GLU A 395 33.92 -20.89 14.54
CA GLU A 395 34.77 -19.98 13.76
C GLU A 395 34.05 -19.45 12.52
N HIS A 396 33.30 -20.31 11.83
CA HIS A 396 32.47 -19.92 10.68
C HIS A 396 31.34 -18.94 11.08
N PHE A 397 30.64 -19.22 12.16
CA PHE A 397 29.60 -18.32 12.67
C PHE A 397 30.18 -16.97 13.09
N GLU A 398 31.23 -16.96 13.89
CA GLU A 398 31.90 -15.74 14.37
C GLU A 398 32.42 -14.88 13.22
N ARG A 399 32.99 -15.51 12.17
CA ARG A 399 33.42 -14.82 10.94
C ARG A 399 32.25 -14.15 10.23
N ALA A 400 31.21 -14.89 9.92
CA ALA A 400 30.02 -14.39 9.23
C ALA A 400 29.33 -13.27 10.02
N TYR A 401 29.19 -13.44 11.33
CA TYR A 401 28.61 -12.45 12.24
C TYR A 401 29.39 -11.15 12.24
N LEU A 402 30.73 -11.21 12.42
CA LEU A 402 31.58 -10.03 12.47
C LEU A 402 31.70 -9.34 11.11
N GLN A 403 31.71 -10.07 10.00
CA GLN A 403 31.66 -9.49 8.64
C GLN A 403 30.36 -8.71 8.42
N GLN A 404 29.21 -9.30 8.75
CA GLN A 404 27.91 -8.65 8.61
C GLN A 404 27.79 -7.41 9.49
N GLN A 405 28.25 -7.49 10.74
CA GLN A 405 28.23 -6.35 11.66
C GLN A 405 29.20 -5.23 11.23
N LEU A 406 30.32 -5.57 10.61
CA LEU A 406 31.28 -4.60 10.06
C LEU A 406 30.69 -3.84 8.87
N LEU A 407 29.99 -4.53 7.98
CA LEU A 407 29.22 -3.91 6.89
C LEU A 407 28.17 -2.92 7.41
N LEU A 408 27.40 -3.34 8.41
CA LEU A 408 26.37 -2.49 9.06
C LEU A 408 26.94 -1.27 9.79
N CYS A 409 28.24 -1.31 10.13
CA CYS A 409 28.97 -0.19 10.73
C CYS A 409 29.76 0.64 9.69
N GLY A 410 29.53 0.43 8.39
CA GLY A 410 30.24 1.13 7.32
C GLY A 410 31.76 0.93 7.36
N GLY A 411 32.24 -0.28 7.76
CA GLY A 411 33.64 -0.61 7.89
C GLY A 411 34.34 -0.06 9.14
N LYS A 412 33.67 0.72 9.99
CA LYS A 412 34.28 1.40 11.16
C LYS A 412 34.41 0.45 12.36
N VAL A 413 35.60 -0.09 12.57
CA VAL A 413 35.92 -1.04 13.65
C VAL A 413 35.64 -0.48 15.05
N GLY A 414 35.77 0.84 15.26
CA GLY A 414 35.41 1.48 16.53
C GLY A 414 33.90 1.44 16.86
N GLN A 415 33.07 1.55 15.85
CA GLN A 415 31.61 1.40 16.00
C GLN A 415 31.22 -0.08 16.16
N LEU A 416 31.88 -0.96 15.40
CA LEU A 416 31.73 -2.40 15.56
C LEU A 416 32.02 -2.85 17.00
N ALA A 417 33.13 -2.40 17.60
CA ALA A 417 33.50 -2.75 18.97
C ALA A 417 32.39 -2.41 19.98
N LYS A 418 31.83 -1.22 19.89
CA LYS A 418 30.70 -0.80 20.74
C LYS A 418 29.46 -1.65 20.49
N ARG A 419 29.17 -1.97 19.22
CA ARG A 419 27.96 -2.71 18.82
C ARG A 419 27.98 -4.18 19.25
N VAL A 420 29.14 -4.82 19.16
CA VAL A 420 29.30 -6.24 19.56
C VAL A 420 29.70 -6.43 21.03
N GLY A 421 29.86 -5.32 21.78
CA GLY A 421 30.21 -5.37 23.21
C GLY A 421 31.64 -5.90 23.49
N MET A 422 32.58 -5.66 22.55
CA MET A 422 33.95 -6.13 22.68
C MET A 422 34.94 -4.96 22.80
N GLU A 423 36.01 -5.14 23.57
CA GLU A 423 37.11 -4.19 23.61
C GLU A 423 37.83 -4.14 22.25
N ARG A 424 38.23 -2.93 21.79
CA ARG A 424 38.82 -2.72 20.46
C ARG A 424 40.03 -3.61 20.20
N THR A 425 40.92 -3.72 21.17
CA THR A 425 42.14 -4.52 21.07
C THR A 425 41.86 -6.02 20.89
N HIS A 426 40.87 -6.51 21.61
CA HIS A 426 40.42 -7.88 21.51
C HIS A 426 39.69 -8.14 20.17
N LEU A 427 38.88 -7.20 19.71
CA LEU A 427 38.19 -7.28 18.42
C LEU A 427 39.17 -7.32 17.24
N TYR A 428 40.22 -6.47 17.24
CA TYR A 428 41.23 -6.50 16.19
C TYR A 428 41.97 -7.86 16.10
N ARG A 429 42.30 -8.44 17.25
CA ARG A 429 42.90 -9.79 17.28
C ARG A 429 41.93 -10.85 16.75
N LYS A 430 40.66 -10.73 17.11
CA LYS A 430 39.63 -11.65 16.68
C LYS A 430 39.36 -11.57 15.17
N LEU A 431 39.24 -10.36 14.60
CA LEU A 431 39.07 -10.15 13.15
C LEU A 431 40.24 -10.74 12.36
N ARG A 432 41.48 -10.55 12.84
CA ARG A 432 42.68 -11.16 12.21
C ARG A 432 42.66 -12.67 12.29
N SER A 433 42.36 -13.25 13.44
CA SER A 433 42.33 -14.71 13.61
C SER A 433 41.29 -15.38 12.74
N LEU A 434 40.18 -14.70 12.47
CA LEU A 434 39.09 -15.18 11.63
C LEU A 434 39.28 -14.84 10.14
N GLY A 435 40.34 -14.14 9.74
CA GLY A 435 40.60 -13.76 8.35
C GLY A 435 39.58 -12.78 7.78
N VAL A 436 39.01 -11.93 8.62
CA VAL A 436 38.09 -10.87 8.19
C VAL A 436 38.90 -9.66 7.75
N ASP A 437 38.76 -9.26 6.49
CA ASP A 437 39.43 -8.07 5.98
C ASP A 437 38.68 -6.80 6.44
N PHE A 438 39.40 -5.93 7.14
CA PHE A 438 38.94 -4.64 7.66
C PHE A 438 39.79 -3.46 7.17
N ARG A 439 40.69 -3.69 6.19
CA ARG A 439 41.65 -2.68 5.72
C ARG A 439 41.12 -1.76 4.63
N GLN A 440 40.02 -2.10 3.98
CA GLN A 440 39.44 -1.26 2.93
C GLN A 440 38.83 0.08 3.44
N SER A 441 38.76 0.30 4.75
CA SER A 441 38.23 1.54 5.35
C SER A 441 39.30 2.52 5.83
N LEU A 442 40.60 2.31 5.53
CA LEU A 442 41.69 3.19 5.96
C LEU A 442 42.25 4.09 4.83
N THR A 443 41.60 4.14 3.67
CA THR A 443 42.04 4.93 2.50
C THR A 443 41.18 6.17 2.21
N ASP A 444 40.24 6.53 3.08
CA ASP A 444 39.48 7.80 3.00
C ASP A 444 39.57 8.52 4.37
N GLU A 445 40.71 9.04 4.71
CA GLU A 445 40.96 10.19 5.60
C GLU A 445 41.92 11.16 4.92
#